data_1d91ff400bfb04531d1855542a9d5bf3
#
_entry.id   1d91ff400bfb04531d1855542a9d5bf3
#
_cell.length_a   1.000
_cell.length_b   1.000
_cell.length_c   1.000
_cell.angle_alpha   90.00
_cell.angle_beta   90.00
_cell.angle_gamma   90.00
#
_symmetry.space_group_name_H-M   'P 1'
#
loop_
_entity.id
_entity.type
_entity.pdbx_description
1 polymer ?
#
loop_
_entity_poly.entity_id
_entity_poly.type
_entity_poly.pdbx_seq_one_letter_code
_entity_poly.pdbx_strand_id
1 'polypeptide(L)'
;MKMINKHYWAVGQVTKAEVMPVGNGEGHLLGMFESRGLAHIGTEVIVVTSWVQGDFVKGTGPMRGYTRYAYEDGSTIISKAEYTCMSSPESKTRFYENGYGEFISGTGRFAGIKGSSSWKGRQVTPISNETKGDWIVEGDMAYTLPSR
;
A
#
# COMPACT_ATOMS: atom_id res chain seq x y z
N MET A 1 -19.65 14.42 14.00
CA MET A 1 -19.16 14.40 12.62
C MET A 1 -19.63 13.12 11.93
N LYS A 2 -19.97 13.24 10.68
CA LYS A 2 -20.47 12.10 9.91
C LYS A 2 -19.30 11.27 9.36
N MET A 3 -19.35 9.95 9.55
CA MET A 3 -18.41 9.01 8.95
C MET A 3 -18.64 8.91 7.45
N ILE A 4 -17.57 9.05 6.69
CA ILE A 4 -17.55 8.87 5.24
C ILE A 4 -16.90 7.53 4.94
N ASN A 5 -17.59 6.69 4.16
CA ASN A 5 -17.09 5.39 3.75
C ASN A 5 -16.92 5.37 2.24
N LYS A 6 -15.76 4.94 1.78
CA LYS A 6 -15.43 4.84 0.36
C LYS A 6 -14.79 3.50 0.07
N HIS A 7 -15.27 2.85 -0.97
CA HIS A 7 -14.63 1.65 -1.52
C HIS A 7 -13.69 2.07 -2.64
N TYR A 8 -12.57 1.36 -2.78
CA TYR A 8 -11.62 1.64 -3.85
C TYR A 8 -10.97 0.36 -4.37
N TRP A 9 -10.45 0.46 -5.57
CA TRP A 9 -9.53 -0.51 -6.12
C TRP A 9 -8.34 0.23 -6.74
N ALA A 10 -7.18 -0.43 -6.73
CA ALA A 10 -5.96 0.18 -7.22
C ALA A 10 -5.11 -0.85 -7.96
N VAL A 11 -4.36 -0.38 -8.93
CA VAL A 11 -3.34 -1.17 -9.64
C VAL A 11 -2.06 -0.35 -9.68
N GLY A 12 -0.94 -1.02 -9.58
CA GLY A 12 0.33 -0.34 -9.62
C GLY A 12 1.50 -1.28 -9.77
N GLN A 13 2.68 -0.75 -9.57
CA GLN A 13 3.93 -1.48 -9.72
C GLN A 13 4.96 -0.98 -8.72
N VAL A 14 5.95 -1.80 -8.45
CA VAL A 14 7.12 -1.43 -7.65
C VAL A 14 8.03 -0.58 -8.51
N THR A 15 8.36 0.62 -8.04
CA THR A 15 9.22 1.57 -8.75
C THR A 15 10.67 1.53 -8.27
N LYS A 16 10.90 1.14 -7.01
CA LYS A 16 12.23 0.93 -6.45
C LYS A 16 12.19 -0.25 -5.48
N ALA A 17 13.22 -1.06 -5.50
CA ALA A 17 13.37 -2.15 -4.56
C ALA A 17 14.85 -2.29 -4.18
N GLU A 18 15.12 -2.31 -2.87
CA GLU A 18 16.44 -2.61 -2.30
C GLU A 18 16.25 -3.74 -1.31
N VAL A 19 16.93 -4.85 -1.54
CA VAL A 19 16.78 -6.05 -0.73
C VAL A 19 18.17 -6.52 -0.30
N MET A 20 18.30 -6.79 1.00
CA MET A 20 19.53 -7.35 1.57
C MET A 20 19.26 -8.68 2.23
N PRO A 21 20.06 -9.72 1.94
CA PRO A 21 19.98 -10.95 2.70
C PRO A 21 20.51 -10.75 4.12
N VAL A 22 19.82 -11.34 5.08
CA VAL A 22 20.27 -11.41 6.47
C VAL A 22 20.97 -12.76 6.65
N GLY A 23 22.20 -12.75 7.12
CA GLY A 23 23.06 -13.93 7.16
C GLY A 23 22.73 -14.98 8.24
N ASN A 24 21.53 -14.96 8.81
CA ASN A 24 21.13 -15.83 9.92
C ASN A 24 20.26 -17.02 9.50
N GLY A 25 20.01 -17.19 8.22
CA GLY A 25 19.15 -18.27 7.74
C GLY A 25 18.84 -18.14 6.26
N GLU A 26 18.34 -19.22 5.69
CA GLU A 26 17.97 -19.27 4.29
C GLU A 26 16.67 -18.49 4.03
N GLY A 27 16.69 -17.64 3.02
CA GLY A 27 15.52 -16.89 2.59
C GLY A 27 15.11 -15.75 3.53
N HIS A 28 15.97 -15.32 4.44
CA HIS A 28 15.70 -14.16 5.29
C HIS A 28 16.21 -12.89 4.61
N LEU A 29 15.33 -11.97 4.33
CA LEU A 29 15.60 -10.73 3.58
C LEU A 29 15.02 -9.53 4.32
N LEU A 30 15.78 -8.44 4.30
CA LEU A 30 15.26 -7.10 4.62
C LEU A 30 15.09 -6.32 3.32
N GLY A 31 13.96 -5.65 3.15
CA GLY A 31 13.69 -4.92 1.94
C GLY A 31 13.10 -3.53 2.17
N MET A 32 13.41 -2.62 1.25
CA MET A 32 12.77 -1.32 1.14
C MET A 32 12.20 -1.18 -0.25
N PHE A 33 10.95 -0.72 -0.35
CA PHE A 33 10.23 -0.67 -1.62
C PHE A 33 9.50 0.66 -1.76
N GLU A 34 9.55 1.20 -2.97
CA GLU A 34 8.65 2.26 -3.40
C GLU A 34 7.71 1.68 -4.44
N SER A 35 6.43 1.95 -4.30
CA SER A 35 5.40 1.54 -5.26
C SER A 35 4.59 2.73 -5.70
N ARG A 36 4.10 2.69 -6.92
CA ARG A 36 3.24 3.73 -7.46
C ARG A 36 2.12 3.10 -8.28
N GLY A 37 0.93 3.63 -8.12
CA GLY A 37 -0.23 3.14 -8.85
C GLY A 37 -1.35 4.14 -8.93
N LEU A 38 -2.45 3.69 -9.53
CA LEU A 38 -3.67 4.46 -9.66
C LEU A 38 -4.77 3.76 -8.87
N ALA A 39 -5.45 4.52 -8.01
CA ALA A 39 -6.63 4.06 -7.30
C ALA A 39 -7.86 4.71 -7.91
N HIS A 40 -8.94 3.94 -7.94
CA HIS A 40 -10.25 4.41 -8.36
C HIS A 40 -11.17 4.44 -7.15
N ILE A 41 -11.61 5.64 -6.78
CA ILE A 41 -12.51 5.87 -5.64
C ILE A 41 -13.71 6.65 -6.16
N GLY A 42 -14.85 5.96 -6.32
CA GLY A 42 -15.99 6.54 -6.99
C GLY A 42 -15.65 6.91 -8.43
N THR A 43 -15.82 8.17 -8.81
CA THR A 43 -15.45 8.69 -10.13
C THR A 43 -14.07 9.32 -10.17
N GLU A 44 -13.35 9.34 -9.06
CA GLU A 44 -12.02 9.95 -8.96
C GLU A 44 -10.92 8.95 -9.22
N VAL A 45 -9.87 9.42 -9.89
CA VAL A 45 -8.62 8.68 -10.08
C VAL A 45 -7.53 9.35 -9.24
N ILE A 46 -6.85 8.58 -8.43
CA ILE A 46 -5.92 9.05 -7.41
C ILE A 46 -4.58 8.39 -7.62
N VAL A 47 -3.50 9.16 -7.54
CA VAL A 47 -2.14 8.60 -7.58
C VAL A 47 -1.78 8.12 -6.18
N VAL A 48 -1.48 6.84 -6.07
CA VAL A 48 -1.05 6.21 -4.82
C VAL A 48 0.44 5.98 -4.90
N THR A 49 1.18 6.46 -3.91
CA THR A 49 2.60 6.17 -3.76
C THR A 49 2.84 5.62 -2.36
N SER A 50 3.57 4.51 -2.26
CA SER A 50 3.90 3.94 -0.96
C SER A 50 5.40 3.75 -0.82
N TRP A 51 5.87 3.91 0.40
CA TRP A 51 7.25 3.70 0.83
C TRP A 51 7.21 2.78 2.02
N VAL A 52 7.66 1.55 1.83
CA VAL A 52 7.52 0.51 2.85
C VAL A 52 8.81 -0.26 3.04
N GLN A 53 8.98 -0.79 4.24
CA GLN A 53 10.05 -1.71 4.57
C GLN A 53 9.46 -3.03 5.05
N GLY A 54 10.17 -4.10 4.78
CA GLY A 54 9.72 -5.44 5.12
C GLY A 54 10.83 -6.33 5.64
N ASP A 55 10.43 -7.30 6.45
CA ASP A 55 11.29 -8.34 7.02
C ASP A 55 10.68 -9.68 6.64
N PHE A 56 11.31 -10.37 5.71
CA PHE A 56 10.73 -11.57 5.10
C PHE A 56 11.56 -12.81 5.41
N VAL A 57 10.87 -13.87 5.81
CA VAL A 57 11.43 -15.20 5.83
C VAL A 57 10.68 -16.05 4.81
N LYS A 58 11.39 -16.48 3.77
CA LYS A 58 10.80 -17.25 2.65
C LYS A 58 9.59 -16.55 2.00
N GLY A 59 9.70 -15.24 1.84
CA GLY A 59 8.70 -14.42 1.19
C GLY A 59 7.51 -14.00 2.06
N THR A 60 7.52 -14.36 3.33
CA THR A 60 6.43 -14.02 4.25
C THR A 60 6.98 -13.15 5.39
N GLY A 61 6.27 -12.08 5.70
CA GLY A 61 6.65 -11.23 6.82
C GLY A 61 5.90 -9.91 6.87
N PRO A 62 6.14 -9.15 7.95
CA PRO A 62 5.50 -7.86 8.16
C PRO A 62 6.12 -6.78 7.27
N MET A 63 5.28 -5.86 6.84
CA MET A 63 5.67 -4.64 6.15
C MET A 63 5.06 -3.43 6.85
N ARG A 64 5.80 -2.33 6.86
CA ARG A 64 5.33 -1.07 7.43
C ARG A 64 5.91 0.11 6.66
N GLY A 65 5.21 1.20 6.67
CA GLY A 65 5.65 2.42 6.02
C GLY A 65 4.53 3.42 5.85
N TYR A 66 4.54 4.12 4.73
CA TYR A 66 3.62 5.22 4.48
C TYR A 66 3.05 5.12 3.08
N THR A 67 1.79 5.57 2.95
CA THR A 67 1.11 5.69 1.66
C THR A 67 0.61 7.12 1.51
N ARG A 68 0.86 7.70 0.35
CA ARG A 68 0.31 9.00 -0.04
C ARG A 68 -0.75 8.80 -1.11
N TYR A 69 -1.90 9.39 -0.88
CA TYR A 69 -2.99 9.48 -1.86
C TYR A 69 -3.03 10.91 -2.37
N ALA A 70 -2.77 11.11 -3.65
CA ALA A 70 -2.76 12.43 -4.28
C ALA A 70 -3.92 12.53 -5.26
N TYR A 71 -4.84 13.43 -4.95
CA TYR A 71 -6.08 13.65 -5.70
C TYR A 71 -5.85 14.66 -6.83
N GLU A 72 -6.73 14.65 -7.83
CA GLU A 72 -6.61 15.51 -9.01
C GLU A 72 -6.68 17.02 -8.69
N ASP A 73 -7.36 17.38 -7.60
CA ASP A 73 -7.46 18.77 -7.14
C ASP A 73 -6.24 19.25 -6.34
N GLY A 74 -5.22 18.41 -6.18
CA GLY A 74 -4.02 18.70 -5.40
C GLY A 74 -4.14 18.34 -3.92
N SER A 75 -5.30 17.92 -3.44
CA SER A 75 -5.48 17.46 -2.06
C SER A 75 -4.76 16.14 -1.84
N THR A 76 -4.23 15.93 -0.65
CA THR A 76 -3.50 14.70 -0.32
C THR A 76 -3.95 14.11 1.01
N ILE A 77 -3.75 12.81 1.15
CA ILE A 77 -3.85 12.08 2.42
C ILE A 77 -2.57 11.29 2.61
N ILE A 78 -2.00 11.31 3.80
CA ILE A 78 -0.89 10.44 4.20
C ILE A 78 -1.40 9.45 5.22
N SER A 79 -1.13 8.18 4.98
CA SER A 79 -1.46 7.09 5.89
C SER A 79 -0.18 6.41 6.38
N LYS A 80 -0.20 5.98 7.64
CA LYS A 80 0.81 5.09 8.19
C LYS A 80 0.30 3.66 8.02
N ALA A 81 0.99 2.89 7.21
CA ALA A 81 0.52 1.58 6.74
C ALA A 81 1.28 0.44 7.41
N GLU A 82 0.54 -0.59 7.76
CA GLU A 82 1.07 -1.86 8.24
C GLU A 82 0.34 -2.99 7.52
N TYR A 83 1.09 -3.97 7.03
CA TYR A 83 0.48 -5.14 6.41
C TYR A 83 1.39 -6.34 6.49
N THR A 84 0.83 -7.50 6.23
CA THR A 84 1.58 -8.75 6.13
C THR A 84 1.59 -9.19 4.69
N CYS A 85 2.79 -9.44 4.18
CA CYS A 85 3.00 -10.09 2.91
C CYS A 85 3.12 -11.58 3.12
N MET A 86 2.36 -12.36 2.36
CA MET A 86 2.38 -13.82 2.45
C MET A 86 2.73 -14.39 1.08
N SER A 87 3.71 -15.30 1.04
CA SER A 87 4.05 -15.98 -0.21
C SER A 87 2.87 -16.86 -0.65
N SER A 88 2.63 -16.87 -1.97
CA SER A 88 1.61 -17.73 -2.55
C SER A 88 2.06 -19.19 -2.49
N PRO A 89 1.20 -20.11 -2.04
CA PRO A 89 1.50 -21.54 -2.09
C PRO A 89 1.64 -22.07 -3.54
N GLU A 90 1.06 -21.37 -4.50
CA GLU A 90 1.08 -21.76 -5.93
C GLU A 90 2.28 -21.20 -6.68
N SER A 91 2.88 -20.10 -6.18
CA SER A 91 4.02 -19.46 -6.83
C SER A 91 4.85 -18.68 -5.81
N LYS A 92 6.15 -18.97 -5.74
CA LYS A 92 7.10 -18.27 -4.87
C LYS A 92 7.31 -16.80 -5.25
N THR A 93 6.80 -16.34 -6.39
CA THR A 93 6.95 -14.98 -6.89
C THR A 93 5.71 -14.12 -6.70
N ARG A 94 4.61 -14.70 -6.23
CA ARG A 94 3.36 -13.98 -5.97
C ARG A 94 3.13 -13.89 -4.47
N PHE A 95 2.81 -12.68 -4.05
CA PHE A 95 2.53 -12.39 -2.64
C PHE A 95 1.10 -11.93 -2.50
N TYR A 96 0.45 -12.40 -1.45
CA TYR A 96 -0.81 -11.85 -0.98
C TYR A 96 -0.52 -10.89 0.15
N GLU A 97 -1.28 -9.79 0.21
CA GLU A 97 -1.17 -8.85 1.30
C GLU A 97 -2.54 -8.55 1.90
N ASN A 98 -2.52 -8.26 3.19
CA ASN A 98 -3.68 -7.87 3.96
C ASN A 98 -3.23 -6.75 4.88
N GLY A 99 -3.81 -5.59 4.75
CA GLY A 99 -3.24 -4.41 5.35
C GLY A 99 -4.24 -3.44 5.96
N TYR A 100 -3.66 -2.54 6.74
CA TYR A 100 -4.35 -1.48 7.45
C TYR A 100 -3.47 -0.22 7.44
N GLY A 101 -4.10 0.94 7.28
CA GLY A 101 -3.42 2.22 7.34
C GLY A 101 -4.23 3.23 8.14
N GLU A 102 -3.57 3.95 9.04
CA GLU A 102 -4.16 5.06 9.78
C GLU A 102 -3.83 6.37 9.07
N PHE A 103 -4.83 7.20 8.84
CA PHE A 103 -4.62 8.52 8.25
C PHE A 103 -3.99 9.45 9.27
N ILE A 104 -2.79 9.93 9.00
CA ILE A 104 -2.00 10.75 9.92
C ILE A 104 -1.96 12.22 9.52
N SER A 105 -2.23 12.55 8.26
CA SER A 105 -2.35 13.93 7.81
C SER A 105 -3.12 14.03 6.51
N GLY A 106 -3.65 15.20 6.24
CA GLY A 106 -4.33 15.52 4.99
C GLY A 106 -4.16 16.98 4.66
N THR A 107 -4.24 17.30 3.38
CA THR A 107 -4.18 18.67 2.86
C THR A 107 -5.39 18.97 1.99
N GLY A 108 -5.62 20.25 1.69
CA GLY A 108 -6.76 20.67 0.89
C GLY A 108 -8.09 20.25 1.55
N ARG A 109 -8.94 19.60 0.80
CA ARG A 109 -10.25 19.16 1.32
C ARG A 109 -10.15 18.07 2.40
N PHE A 110 -8.98 17.49 2.60
CA PHE A 110 -8.74 16.47 3.62
C PHE A 110 -8.00 17.00 4.86
N ALA A 111 -7.82 18.32 4.98
CA ALA A 111 -7.20 18.90 6.16
C ALA A 111 -7.95 18.46 7.43
N GLY A 112 -7.21 17.92 8.40
CA GLY A 112 -7.79 17.43 9.66
C GLY A 112 -8.47 16.07 9.57
N ILE A 113 -8.26 15.31 8.50
CA ILE A 113 -8.83 13.98 8.33
C ILE A 113 -8.46 13.05 9.49
N LYS A 114 -9.41 12.25 9.93
CA LYS A 114 -9.23 11.17 10.91
C LYS A 114 -9.92 9.93 10.39
N GLY A 115 -9.22 8.81 10.40
CA GLY A 115 -9.77 7.56 9.94
C GLY A 115 -8.70 6.60 9.48
N SER A 116 -9.12 5.63 8.70
CA SER A 116 -8.28 4.52 8.32
C SER A 116 -8.68 3.92 6.98
N SER A 117 -7.80 3.09 6.46
CA SER A 117 -8.03 2.28 5.27
C SER A 117 -7.68 0.83 5.61
N SER A 118 -8.41 -0.10 5.04
CA SER A 118 -8.07 -1.52 5.09
C SER A 118 -8.16 -2.10 3.69
N TRP A 119 -7.27 -3.03 3.36
CA TRP A 119 -7.23 -3.59 2.00
C TRP A 119 -6.75 -5.02 1.97
N LYS A 120 -7.06 -5.65 0.85
CA LYS A 120 -6.52 -6.94 0.42
C LYS A 120 -5.94 -6.78 -0.96
N GLY A 121 -4.83 -7.43 -1.22
CA GLY A 121 -4.20 -7.37 -2.51
C GLY A 121 -3.32 -8.56 -2.81
N ARG A 122 -2.81 -8.56 -4.02
CA ARG A 122 -1.86 -9.57 -4.48
C ARG A 122 -0.93 -8.99 -5.52
N GLN A 123 0.24 -9.56 -5.60
CA GLN A 123 1.20 -9.30 -6.66
C GLN A 123 0.88 -10.22 -7.84
N VAL A 124 0.78 -9.66 -9.02
CA VAL A 124 0.41 -10.39 -10.26
C VAL A 124 1.64 -10.82 -11.03
N THR A 125 2.73 -10.06 -10.92
CA THR A 125 4.00 -10.37 -11.57
C THR A 125 5.15 -10.29 -10.58
N PRO A 126 6.26 -11.01 -10.84
CA PRO A 126 7.46 -10.85 -10.01
C PRO A 126 8.17 -9.52 -10.28
N ILE A 127 9.07 -9.15 -9.39
CA ILE A 127 10.04 -8.08 -9.62
C ILE A 127 11.19 -8.71 -10.39
N SER A 128 11.38 -8.30 -11.66
CA SER A 128 12.39 -8.87 -12.56
C SER A 128 12.84 -7.82 -13.58
N ASN A 129 13.65 -8.21 -14.54
CA ASN A 129 14.04 -7.33 -15.64
C ASN A 129 12.90 -7.03 -16.61
N GLU A 130 11.86 -7.86 -16.63
CA GLU A 130 10.73 -7.75 -17.58
C GLU A 130 9.46 -7.25 -16.91
N THR A 131 9.28 -7.53 -15.62
CA THR A 131 8.08 -7.17 -14.87
C THR A 131 8.45 -6.44 -13.59
N LYS A 132 7.54 -5.62 -13.07
CA LYS A 132 7.85 -4.67 -11.98
C LYS A 132 7.06 -4.95 -10.71
N GLY A 133 6.76 -6.22 -10.43
CA GLY A 133 5.96 -6.53 -9.26
C GLY A 133 4.59 -5.88 -9.32
N ASP A 134 3.94 -5.97 -10.47
CA ASP A 134 2.61 -5.41 -10.68
C ASP A 134 1.65 -5.97 -9.65
N TRP A 135 0.85 -5.10 -9.06
CA TRP A 135 -0.04 -5.47 -7.97
C TRP A 135 -1.44 -4.90 -8.17
N ILE A 136 -2.37 -5.53 -7.50
CA ILE A 136 -3.78 -5.19 -7.52
C ILE A 136 -4.30 -5.23 -6.08
N VAL A 137 -5.04 -4.21 -5.69
CA VAL A 137 -5.53 -4.01 -4.33
C VAL A 137 -6.99 -3.57 -4.36
N GLU A 138 -7.77 -4.06 -3.43
CA GLU A 138 -9.13 -3.64 -3.19
C GLU A 138 -9.29 -3.33 -1.71
N GLY A 139 -9.96 -2.24 -1.38
CA GLY A 139 -10.07 -1.82 0.01
C GLY A 139 -11.19 -0.82 0.27
N ASP A 140 -11.24 -0.41 1.52
CA ASP A 140 -12.23 0.53 2.03
C ASP A 140 -11.54 1.60 2.87
N MET A 141 -12.03 2.83 2.73
CA MET A 141 -11.66 3.94 3.60
C MET A 141 -12.85 4.32 4.47
N ALA A 142 -12.59 4.64 5.72
CA ALA A 142 -13.57 5.17 6.65
C ALA A 142 -12.97 6.35 7.38
N TYR A 143 -13.53 7.53 7.24
CA TYR A 143 -12.94 8.73 7.82
C TYR A 143 -13.97 9.81 8.15
N THR A 144 -13.53 10.75 8.97
CA THR A 144 -14.26 11.98 9.27
C THR A 144 -13.42 13.19 8.90
N LEU A 145 -14.09 14.28 8.57
CA LEU A 145 -13.47 15.58 8.31
C LEU A 145 -13.99 16.59 9.34
N PRO A 146 -13.19 17.62 9.69
CA PRO A 146 -13.67 18.67 10.57
C PRO A 146 -14.88 19.37 9.99
N SER A 147 -15.78 19.77 10.87
CA SER A 147 -16.90 20.63 10.50
C SER A 147 -16.37 22.00 10.07
N ARG A 148 -16.91 22.54 8.99
CA ARG A 148 -16.61 23.89 8.51
C ARG A 148 -17.56 24.92 9.14
#